data_153927cd028b930195e667f4cd0ec095
#
_entry.id   153927cd028b930195e667f4cd0ec095
#
_cell.length_a   1.000
_cell.length_b   1.000
_cell.length_c   1.000
_cell.angle_alpha   90.00
_cell.angle_beta   90.00
_cell.angle_gamma   90.00
#
_symmetry.space_group_name_H-M   'P 1'
#
loop_
_entity.id
_entity.type
_entity.pdbx_description
1 polymer ?
#
loop_
_entity_poly.entity_id
_entity_poly.type
_entity_poly.pdbx_seq_one_letter_code
_entity_poly.pdbx_strand_id
1 'polypeptide(L)'
;MHNIILENNRILLRPLTLDDYDILLPFSLNEPETWQFSQSQQLEKRIFIVISKIRSHKKLLIPAFRLLFSIKSYNNIGSTRLYNINHHNRNADIGYTWYGKDFRGTGINKQCKFLLLQYAFETLNLLRVGFKADASNQISIAAMKSLGATEEGVLRQDTLMTNERFRDTIILSILKCEWKSQIKTLLSKQLSD
;
A
#
# COMPACT_ATOMS: atom_id res chain seq x y z
N MET A 1 5.59 -14.75 14.01
CA MET A 1 4.99 -13.81 13.02
C MET A 1 3.92 -14.60 12.29
N HIS A 2 2.68 -14.15 12.33
CA HIS A 2 1.61 -14.84 11.60
C HIS A 2 1.85 -14.66 10.10
N ASN A 3 1.87 -15.78 9.35
CA ASN A 3 1.86 -15.75 7.89
C ASN A 3 0.47 -15.28 7.44
N ILE A 4 0.31 -13.96 7.31
CA ILE A 4 -0.95 -13.39 6.84
C ILE A 4 -0.98 -13.55 5.33
N ILE A 5 -1.92 -14.34 4.86
CA ILE A 5 -2.24 -14.49 3.44
C ILE A 5 -3.64 -13.96 3.24
N LEU A 6 -3.79 -13.00 2.33
CA LEU A 6 -5.09 -12.47 1.92
C LEU A 6 -5.25 -12.75 0.43
N GLU A 7 -6.35 -13.38 0.05
CA GLU A 7 -6.54 -13.77 -1.34
C GLU A 7 -8.01 -13.70 -1.78
N ASN A 8 -8.18 -13.61 -3.07
CA ASN A 8 -9.44 -13.84 -3.75
C ASN A 8 -9.19 -14.63 -5.05
N ASN A 9 -10.16 -14.68 -5.97
CA ASN A 9 -10.03 -15.43 -7.21
C ASN A 9 -8.94 -14.91 -8.15
N ARG A 10 -8.54 -13.62 -8.04
CA ARG A 10 -7.61 -12.95 -8.97
C ARG A 10 -6.23 -12.71 -8.37
N ILE A 11 -6.14 -12.38 -7.10
CA ILE A 11 -4.89 -11.94 -6.48
C ILE A 11 -4.60 -12.66 -5.17
N LEU A 12 -3.33 -12.70 -4.84
CA LEU A 12 -2.78 -13.18 -3.59
C LEU A 12 -1.89 -12.10 -2.98
N LEU A 13 -2.11 -11.76 -1.72
CA LEU A 13 -1.24 -10.92 -0.91
C LEU A 13 -0.57 -11.81 0.13
N ARG A 14 0.74 -11.88 0.11
CA ARG A 14 1.54 -12.63 1.07
C ARG A 14 2.66 -11.78 1.67
N PRO A 15 3.23 -12.18 2.80
CA PRO A 15 4.40 -11.49 3.33
C PRO A 15 5.56 -11.48 2.33
N LEU A 16 6.23 -10.34 2.24
CA LEU A 16 7.47 -10.19 1.48
C LEU A 16 8.59 -10.95 2.19
N THR A 17 9.36 -11.72 1.43
CA THR A 17 10.52 -12.50 1.89
C THR A 17 11.81 -12.03 1.24
N LEU A 18 12.95 -12.55 1.69
CA LEU A 18 14.25 -12.26 1.08
C LEU A 18 14.36 -12.81 -0.35
N ASP A 19 13.69 -13.93 -0.62
CA ASP A 19 13.71 -14.60 -1.92
C ASP A 19 12.99 -13.79 -3.01
N ASP A 20 12.23 -12.78 -2.62
CA ASP A 20 11.54 -11.88 -3.56
C ASP A 20 12.46 -10.81 -4.17
N TYR A 21 13.74 -10.74 -3.75
CA TYR A 21 14.66 -9.73 -4.22
C TYR A 21 14.85 -9.75 -5.73
N ASP A 22 15.22 -10.90 -6.28
CA ASP A 22 15.53 -11.05 -7.71
C ASP A 22 14.30 -10.80 -8.60
N ILE A 23 13.11 -11.10 -8.07
CA ILE A 23 11.84 -10.87 -8.76
C ILE A 23 11.47 -9.38 -8.77
N LEU A 24 11.79 -8.65 -7.71
CA LEU A 24 11.42 -7.23 -7.56
C LEU A 24 12.47 -6.27 -8.15
N LEU A 25 13.71 -6.70 -8.25
CA LEU A 25 14.82 -5.88 -8.75
C LEU A 25 14.57 -5.31 -10.15
N PRO A 26 14.04 -6.06 -11.15
CA PRO A 26 13.75 -5.53 -12.48
C PRO A 26 12.80 -4.34 -12.48
N PHE A 27 11.76 -4.33 -11.63
CA PHE A 27 10.85 -3.17 -11.51
C PHE A 27 11.55 -1.92 -11.00
N SER A 28 12.54 -2.12 -10.14
CA SER A 28 13.34 -1.02 -9.61
C SER A 28 14.27 -0.42 -10.67
N LEU A 29 14.87 -1.25 -11.51
CA LEU A 29 15.85 -0.83 -12.48
C LEU A 29 15.22 -0.31 -13.78
N ASN A 30 14.12 -0.92 -14.22
CA ASN A 30 13.55 -0.70 -15.55
C ASN A 30 12.33 0.22 -15.56
N GLU A 31 11.82 0.63 -14.38
CA GLU A 31 10.62 1.48 -14.28
C GLU A 31 10.86 2.70 -13.37
N PRO A 32 11.77 3.62 -13.73
CA PRO A 32 12.14 4.77 -12.89
C PRO A 32 10.95 5.69 -12.57
N GLU A 33 10.00 5.81 -13.50
CA GLU A 33 8.79 6.63 -13.34
C GLU A 33 7.87 6.14 -12.20
N THR A 34 7.93 4.86 -11.83
CA THR A 34 7.20 4.29 -10.69
C THR A 34 7.57 4.98 -9.38
N TRP A 35 8.77 5.54 -9.34
CA TRP A 35 9.41 6.01 -8.12
C TRP A 35 9.44 7.53 -7.95
N GLN A 36 8.92 8.31 -8.92
CA GLN A 36 9.02 9.77 -8.93
C GLN A 36 8.46 10.46 -7.67
N PHE A 37 7.41 9.90 -7.05
CA PHE A 37 6.80 10.43 -5.82
C PHE A 37 7.30 9.74 -4.55
N SER A 38 8.30 8.93 -4.66
CA SER A 38 8.79 8.18 -3.53
C SER A 38 9.90 8.95 -2.79
N GLN A 39 9.93 8.84 -1.46
CA GLN A 39 10.85 9.54 -0.57
C GLN A 39 12.35 9.19 -0.74
N SER A 40 12.70 8.18 -1.51
CA SER A 40 14.08 7.82 -1.83
C SER A 40 14.21 7.53 -3.31
N GLN A 41 15.04 8.27 -4.04
CA GLN A 41 15.29 8.08 -5.47
C GLN A 41 16.35 7.01 -5.79
N GLN A 42 17.09 6.53 -4.79
CA GLN A 42 18.11 5.51 -5.02
C GLN A 42 17.45 4.12 -5.12
N LEU A 43 17.18 3.72 -6.34
CA LEU A 43 16.41 2.55 -6.72
C LEU A 43 16.94 1.24 -6.12
N GLU A 44 18.23 0.99 -6.24
CA GLU A 44 18.87 -0.20 -5.68
C GLU A 44 18.76 -0.27 -4.15
N LYS A 45 18.95 0.89 -3.49
CA LYS A 45 18.83 0.97 -2.03
C LYS A 45 17.42 0.72 -1.52
N ARG A 46 16.38 0.83 -2.34
CA ARG A 46 14.98 0.67 -1.88
C ARG A 46 14.56 -0.78 -1.72
N ILE A 47 14.83 -1.59 -2.72
CA ILE A 47 14.64 -3.03 -2.61
C ILE A 47 15.60 -3.54 -1.56
N PHE A 48 16.86 -3.07 -1.56
CA PHE A 48 17.83 -3.39 -0.53
C PHE A 48 17.40 -2.90 0.86
N ILE A 49 16.85 -1.68 1.01
CA ILE A 49 16.31 -1.16 2.29
C ILE A 49 15.05 -1.95 2.71
N VAL A 50 14.18 -2.29 1.79
CA VAL A 50 13.02 -3.14 2.09
C VAL A 50 13.50 -4.49 2.60
N ILE A 51 14.44 -5.12 1.93
CA ILE A 51 14.95 -6.45 2.23
C ILE A 51 15.93 -6.43 3.42
N SER A 52 16.83 -5.44 3.51
CA SER A 52 17.71 -5.29 4.68
C SER A 52 16.94 -5.01 5.96
N LYS A 53 15.84 -4.25 5.86
CA LYS A 53 14.91 -4.08 6.99
C LYS A 53 14.14 -5.36 7.31
N ILE A 54 13.87 -6.24 6.38
CA ILE A 54 13.38 -7.59 6.69
C ILE A 54 14.45 -8.39 7.43
N ARG A 55 15.73 -8.28 7.01
CA ARG A 55 16.87 -8.98 7.60
C ARG A 55 17.25 -8.44 8.99
N SER A 56 17.18 -7.12 9.19
CA SER A 56 17.49 -6.48 10.47
C SER A 56 16.37 -6.59 11.51
N HIS A 57 15.14 -6.90 11.08
CA HIS A 57 13.96 -6.99 11.95
C HIS A 57 13.86 -8.28 12.77
N LYS A 58 14.93 -9.09 12.88
CA LYS A 58 15.02 -10.06 13.98
C LYS A 58 15.01 -9.39 15.37
N LYS A 59 15.08 -8.04 15.45
CA LYS A 59 15.25 -7.31 16.73
C LYS A 59 14.45 -6.02 16.93
N LEU A 60 13.63 -5.56 15.99
CA LEU A 60 12.81 -4.34 16.19
C LEU A 60 11.32 -4.62 15.99
N LEU A 61 10.59 -4.50 17.08
CA LEU A 61 9.12 -4.48 17.17
C LEU A 61 8.52 -3.25 16.50
N ILE A 62 8.51 -3.18 15.17
CA ILE A 62 7.64 -2.25 14.45
C ILE A 62 6.61 -3.07 13.70
N PRO A 63 5.33 -3.04 14.10
CA PRO A 63 4.27 -3.79 13.44
C PRO A 63 3.91 -3.13 12.11
N ALA A 64 4.69 -3.42 11.07
CA ALA A 64 4.33 -3.08 9.70
C ALA A 64 4.20 -4.38 8.90
N PHE A 65 3.00 -4.71 8.47
CA PHE A 65 2.77 -5.80 7.53
C PHE A 65 3.13 -5.33 6.13
N ARG A 66 4.23 -5.88 5.59
CA ARG A 66 4.63 -5.68 4.20
C ARG A 66 4.13 -6.88 3.41
N LEU A 67 3.24 -6.63 2.48
CA LEU A 67 2.63 -7.66 1.64
C LEU A 67 3.11 -7.47 0.21
N LEU A 68 3.54 -8.56 -0.40
CA LEU A 68 3.79 -8.66 -1.82
C LEU A 68 2.50 -9.08 -2.52
N PHE A 69 2.27 -8.52 -3.71
CA PHE A 69 1.16 -8.98 -4.54
C PHE A 69 1.64 -10.00 -5.56
N SER A 70 0.87 -11.05 -5.73
CA SER A 70 0.94 -11.86 -6.94
C SER A 70 -0.46 -11.98 -7.54
N ILE A 71 -0.56 -11.93 -8.87
CA ILE A 71 -1.73 -12.45 -9.57
C ILE A 71 -1.59 -13.96 -9.58
N LYS A 72 -2.68 -14.70 -9.35
CA LYS A 72 -2.64 -16.18 -9.32
C LYS A 72 -2.09 -16.81 -10.61
N SER A 73 -2.14 -16.09 -11.73
CA SER A 73 -1.61 -16.51 -13.04
C SER A 73 -0.25 -15.90 -13.42
N TYR A 74 0.31 -14.98 -12.62
CA TYR A 74 1.58 -14.30 -12.91
C TYR A 74 2.39 -14.10 -11.63
N ASN A 75 3.72 -14.19 -11.75
CA ASN A 75 4.63 -13.93 -10.64
C ASN A 75 4.61 -12.45 -10.24
N ASN A 76 4.65 -12.19 -8.96
CA ASN A 76 4.80 -10.93 -8.21
C ASN A 76 4.78 -9.63 -9.03
N ILE A 77 3.74 -8.81 -8.83
CA ILE A 77 3.45 -7.65 -9.68
C ILE A 77 3.56 -6.30 -8.99
N GLY A 78 3.81 -6.30 -7.69
CA GLY A 78 3.89 -5.08 -6.92
C GLY A 78 3.95 -5.31 -5.42
N SER A 79 3.95 -4.23 -4.65
CA SER A 79 3.99 -4.28 -3.19
C SER A 79 3.10 -3.23 -2.55
N THR A 80 2.62 -3.50 -1.34
CA THR A 80 1.90 -2.56 -0.47
C THR A 80 2.24 -2.81 0.98
N ARG A 81 1.82 -1.90 1.86
CA ARG A 81 1.98 -2.07 3.31
C ARG A 81 0.73 -1.62 4.03
N LEU A 82 0.36 -2.38 5.07
CA LEU A 82 -0.40 -1.90 6.20
C LEU A 82 0.61 -1.58 7.31
N TYR A 83 0.69 -0.33 7.74
CA TYR A 83 1.72 0.14 8.66
C TYR A 83 1.16 1.14 9.68
N ASN A 84 1.97 1.57 10.64
CA ASN A 84 1.53 2.40 11.76
C ASN A 84 0.32 1.81 12.50
N ILE A 85 0.28 0.47 12.63
CA ILE A 85 -0.83 -0.21 13.31
C ILE A 85 -0.77 0.15 14.78
N ASN A 86 -1.80 0.86 15.25
CA ASN A 86 -1.97 1.24 16.64
C ASN A 86 -3.23 0.56 17.19
N HIS A 87 -3.03 -0.49 17.96
CA HIS A 87 -4.13 -1.26 18.55
C HIS A 87 -4.90 -0.48 19.60
N HIS A 88 -4.25 0.44 20.34
CA HIS A 88 -4.91 1.28 21.33
C HIS A 88 -5.88 2.26 20.66
N ASN A 89 -5.40 3.01 19.65
CA ASN A 89 -6.20 3.95 18.89
C ASN A 89 -7.03 3.27 17.78
N ARG A 90 -6.84 1.97 17.55
CA ARG A 90 -7.54 1.16 16.57
C ARG A 90 -7.47 1.77 15.15
N ASN A 91 -6.27 2.19 14.75
CA ASN A 91 -6.01 2.76 13.43
C ASN A 91 -4.75 2.18 12.78
N ALA A 92 -4.63 2.36 11.48
CA ALA A 92 -3.44 2.05 10.69
C ALA A 92 -3.43 2.89 9.41
N ASP A 93 -2.30 2.88 8.71
CA ASP A 93 -2.15 3.48 7.38
C ASP A 93 -1.91 2.39 6.32
N ILE A 94 -2.46 2.57 5.12
CA ILE A 94 -2.10 1.79 3.92
C ILE A 94 -1.29 2.70 2.99
N GLY A 95 -0.12 2.22 2.55
CA GLY A 95 0.74 3.00 1.68
C GLY A 95 1.90 2.19 1.11
N TYR A 96 2.92 2.91 0.60
CA TYR A 96 4.08 2.33 -0.08
C TYR A 96 3.67 1.37 -1.21
N THR A 97 2.56 1.70 -1.87
CA THR A 97 1.95 0.88 -2.90
C THR A 97 2.55 1.22 -4.26
N TRP A 98 2.99 0.22 -4.98
CA TRP A 98 3.42 0.32 -6.36
C TRP A 98 3.07 -0.96 -7.13
N TYR A 99 2.94 -0.82 -8.42
CA TYR A 99 2.66 -1.90 -9.37
C TYR A 99 3.58 -1.74 -10.57
N GLY A 100 4.02 -2.84 -11.15
CA GLY A 100 4.64 -2.85 -12.46
C GLY A 100 3.74 -2.15 -13.49
N LYS A 101 4.34 -1.46 -14.45
CA LYS A 101 3.63 -0.61 -15.44
C LYS A 101 2.51 -1.36 -16.16
N ASP A 102 2.72 -2.62 -16.50
CA ASP A 102 1.76 -3.45 -17.26
C ASP A 102 0.50 -3.80 -16.44
N PHE A 103 0.52 -3.58 -15.12
CA PHE A 103 -0.58 -3.88 -14.21
C PHE A 103 -1.34 -2.64 -13.74
N ARG A 104 -0.91 -1.44 -14.19
CA ARG A 104 -1.61 -0.20 -13.88
C ARG A 104 -2.89 -0.08 -14.72
N GLY A 105 -3.95 0.46 -14.12
CA GLY A 105 -5.24 0.57 -14.82
C GLY A 105 -6.05 -0.72 -14.95
N THR A 106 -5.54 -1.88 -14.51
CA THR A 106 -6.17 -3.20 -14.68
C THR A 106 -7.16 -3.58 -13.57
N GLY A 107 -7.44 -2.68 -12.63
CA GLY A 107 -8.31 -2.95 -11.47
C GLY A 107 -7.62 -3.65 -10.30
N ILE A 108 -6.39 -4.12 -10.44
CA ILE A 108 -5.63 -4.84 -9.41
C ILE A 108 -5.48 -4.03 -8.14
N ASN A 109 -5.27 -2.70 -8.24
CA ASN A 109 -5.19 -1.84 -7.06
C ASN A 109 -6.46 -1.93 -6.19
N LYS A 110 -7.65 -1.91 -6.79
CA LYS A 110 -8.91 -2.04 -6.06
C LYS A 110 -9.02 -3.41 -5.38
N GLN A 111 -8.64 -4.50 -6.07
CA GLN A 111 -8.63 -5.84 -5.50
C GLN A 111 -7.73 -5.91 -4.26
N CYS A 112 -6.49 -5.42 -4.37
CA CYS A 112 -5.54 -5.39 -3.26
C CYS A 112 -6.05 -4.55 -2.09
N LYS A 113 -6.58 -3.36 -2.37
CA LYS A 113 -7.08 -2.46 -1.33
C LYS A 113 -8.32 -3.01 -0.65
N PHE A 114 -9.21 -3.66 -1.40
CA PHE A 114 -10.38 -4.33 -0.82
C PHE A 114 -9.96 -5.37 0.22
N LEU A 115 -9.04 -6.27 -0.12
CA LEU A 115 -8.55 -7.30 0.80
C LEU A 115 -7.89 -6.70 2.05
N LEU A 116 -7.08 -5.63 1.88
CA LEU A 116 -6.43 -4.96 3.01
C LEU A 116 -7.43 -4.23 3.91
N LEU A 117 -8.42 -3.54 3.33
CA LEU A 117 -9.47 -2.87 4.09
C LEU A 117 -10.34 -3.86 4.83
N GLN A 118 -10.71 -4.98 4.18
CA GLN A 118 -11.45 -6.05 4.82
C GLN A 118 -10.68 -6.61 6.02
N TYR A 119 -9.40 -6.93 5.84
CA TYR A 119 -8.55 -7.40 6.91
C TYR A 119 -8.43 -6.38 8.06
N ALA A 120 -8.21 -5.10 7.73
CA ALA A 120 -8.06 -4.04 8.71
C ALA A 120 -9.34 -3.84 9.56
N PHE A 121 -10.51 -3.79 8.92
CA PHE A 121 -11.76 -3.50 9.60
C PHE A 121 -12.43 -4.73 10.24
N GLU A 122 -12.30 -5.90 9.61
CA GLU A 122 -13.04 -7.09 10.02
C GLU A 122 -12.18 -8.04 10.88
N THR A 123 -10.90 -8.19 10.58
CA THR A 123 -10.00 -9.05 11.35
C THR A 123 -9.28 -8.28 12.47
N LEU A 124 -8.62 -7.16 12.14
CA LEU A 124 -7.93 -6.34 13.13
C LEU A 124 -8.88 -5.44 13.94
N ASN A 125 -10.13 -5.34 13.54
CA ASN A 125 -11.15 -4.53 14.19
C ASN A 125 -10.76 -3.04 14.32
N LEU A 126 -10.03 -2.50 13.35
CA LEU A 126 -9.64 -1.10 13.35
C LEU A 126 -10.85 -0.19 13.11
N LEU A 127 -10.77 1.07 13.56
CA LEU A 127 -11.81 2.09 13.39
C LEU A 127 -11.53 3.00 12.20
N ARG A 128 -10.25 3.14 11.82
CA ARG A 128 -9.78 4.05 10.79
C ARG A 128 -8.62 3.44 10.02
N VAL A 129 -8.64 3.61 8.70
CA VAL A 129 -7.51 3.34 7.80
C VAL A 129 -7.17 4.62 7.06
N GLY A 130 -5.93 5.11 7.27
CA GLY A 130 -5.41 6.31 6.66
C GLY A 130 -4.64 6.02 5.36
N PHE A 131 -4.56 7.05 4.52
CA PHE A 131 -3.76 7.08 3.29
C PHE A 131 -3.03 8.41 3.20
N LYS A 132 -1.82 8.39 2.66
CA LYS A 132 -1.00 9.58 2.46
C LYS A 132 -0.37 9.57 1.08
N ALA A 133 -0.39 10.70 0.40
CA ALA A 133 0.29 10.88 -0.89
C ALA A 133 0.92 12.27 -0.98
N ASP A 134 1.79 12.45 -1.96
CA ASP A 134 2.19 13.76 -2.42
C ASP A 134 0.95 14.48 -2.99
N ALA A 135 0.70 15.71 -2.58
CA ALA A 135 -0.47 16.48 -3.03
C ALA A 135 -0.44 16.75 -4.55
N SER A 136 0.72 16.63 -5.20
CA SER A 136 0.86 16.70 -6.65
C SER A 136 0.61 15.36 -7.36
N ASN A 137 0.52 14.23 -6.63
CA ASN A 137 0.28 12.90 -7.21
C ASN A 137 -1.21 12.64 -7.44
N GLN A 138 -1.76 13.26 -8.49
CA GLN A 138 -3.18 13.16 -8.82
C GLN A 138 -3.66 11.72 -9.09
N ILE A 139 -2.79 10.88 -9.67
CA ILE A 139 -3.09 9.46 -9.93
C ILE A 139 -3.34 8.71 -8.62
N SER A 140 -2.46 8.90 -7.63
CA SER A 140 -2.62 8.27 -6.31
C SER A 140 -3.86 8.79 -5.58
N ILE A 141 -4.09 10.11 -5.63
CA ILE A 141 -5.26 10.75 -5.01
C ILE A 141 -6.57 10.21 -5.62
N ALA A 142 -6.66 10.18 -6.95
CA ALA A 142 -7.83 9.64 -7.64
C ALA A 142 -8.06 8.15 -7.31
N ALA A 143 -6.98 7.36 -7.24
CA ALA A 143 -7.05 5.95 -6.84
C ALA A 143 -7.62 5.78 -5.42
N MET A 144 -7.17 6.59 -4.44
CA MET A 144 -7.68 6.55 -3.07
C MET A 144 -9.15 7.01 -2.99
N LYS A 145 -9.52 8.10 -3.68
CA LYS A 145 -10.91 8.58 -3.76
C LYS A 145 -11.83 7.53 -4.41
N SER A 146 -11.33 6.79 -5.41
CA SER A 146 -12.11 5.72 -6.06
C SER A 146 -12.41 4.52 -5.16
N LEU A 147 -11.71 4.40 -4.01
CA LEU A 147 -12.02 3.43 -2.96
C LEU A 147 -13.09 3.92 -1.97
N GLY A 148 -13.52 5.18 -2.09
CA GLY A 148 -14.40 5.83 -1.13
C GLY A 148 -13.67 6.55 0.01
N ALA A 149 -12.36 6.80 -0.11
CA ALA A 149 -11.63 7.53 0.91
C ALA A 149 -11.98 9.01 0.89
N THR A 150 -12.25 9.57 2.07
CA THR A 150 -12.54 10.98 2.30
C THR A 150 -11.25 11.76 2.52
N GLU A 151 -11.11 12.91 1.86
CA GLU A 151 -10.02 13.84 2.06
C GLU A 151 -10.19 14.58 3.39
N GLU A 152 -9.13 14.63 4.20
CA GLU A 152 -9.13 15.26 5.52
C GLU A 152 -8.33 16.56 5.54
N GLY A 153 -7.38 16.72 4.65
CA GLY A 153 -6.58 17.94 4.54
C GLY A 153 -5.20 17.72 3.96
N VAL A 154 -4.43 18.80 3.93
CA VAL A 154 -3.06 18.82 3.40
C VAL A 154 -2.11 19.37 4.45
N LEU A 155 -1.06 18.62 4.73
CA LEU A 155 0.08 19.08 5.53
C LEU A 155 1.08 19.73 4.58
N ARG A 156 1.28 21.03 4.75
CA ARG A 156 2.22 21.81 3.93
C ARG A 156 3.65 21.53 4.37
N GLN A 157 4.57 21.34 3.41
CA GLN A 157 6.00 21.10 3.64
C GLN A 157 6.28 19.97 4.65
N ASP A 158 5.49 18.91 4.61
CA ASP A 158 5.50 17.80 5.58
C ASP A 158 6.75 16.90 5.45
N THR A 159 7.28 16.76 4.25
CA THR A 159 8.35 15.80 4.00
C THR A 159 9.40 16.34 3.04
N LEU A 160 10.67 16.31 3.46
CA LEU A 160 11.80 16.59 2.58
C LEU A 160 12.03 15.40 1.63
N MET A 161 11.97 15.67 0.34
CA MET A 161 12.23 14.69 -0.71
C MET A 161 13.72 14.63 -1.06
N THR A 162 14.15 13.57 -1.73
CA THR A 162 15.56 13.38 -2.12
C THR A 162 16.09 14.38 -3.13
N ASN A 163 15.22 15.09 -3.83
CA ASN A 163 15.55 16.19 -4.73
C ASN A 163 15.47 17.56 -4.02
N GLU A 164 15.61 17.58 -2.71
CA GLU A 164 15.56 18.76 -1.85
C GLU A 164 14.24 19.54 -1.88
N ARG A 165 13.23 19.04 -2.56
CA ARG A 165 11.87 19.60 -2.54
C ARG A 165 11.16 19.19 -1.25
N PHE A 166 10.53 20.14 -0.58
CA PHE A 166 9.52 19.84 0.43
C PHE A 166 8.21 19.48 -0.24
N ARG A 167 7.68 18.34 0.14
CA ARG A 167 6.41 17.80 -0.32
C ARG A 167 5.28 18.25 0.60
N ASP A 168 4.17 18.71 0.01
CA ASP A 168 2.90 18.76 0.72
C ASP A 168 2.28 17.36 0.72
N THR A 169 1.77 16.93 1.86
CA THR A 169 1.17 15.60 2.01
C THR A 169 -0.34 15.72 2.17
N ILE A 170 -1.08 15.20 1.20
CA ILE A 170 -2.54 15.04 1.32
C ILE A 170 -2.86 13.80 2.16
N ILE A 171 -3.83 13.95 3.07
CA ILE A 171 -4.31 12.91 3.98
C ILE A 171 -5.74 12.56 3.59
N LEU A 172 -5.99 11.27 3.42
CA LEU A 172 -7.33 10.70 3.22
C LEU A 172 -7.54 9.55 4.19
N SER A 173 -8.80 9.19 4.42
CA SER A 173 -9.12 8.03 5.24
C SER A 173 -10.44 7.36 4.86
N ILE A 174 -10.60 6.13 5.36
CA ILE A 174 -11.86 5.41 5.42
C ILE A 174 -12.10 5.04 6.88
N LEU A 175 -13.33 5.28 7.35
CA LEU A 175 -13.77 4.86 8.69
C LEU A 175 -14.50 3.52 8.63
N LYS A 176 -14.49 2.79 9.75
CA LYS A 176 -15.16 1.49 9.85
C LYS A 176 -16.67 1.59 9.63
N CYS A 177 -17.31 2.68 10.06
CA CYS A 177 -18.74 2.90 9.83
C CYS A 177 -19.03 3.05 8.32
N GLU A 178 -18.20 3.80 7.57
CA GLU A 178 -18.33 3.98 6.11
C GLU A 178 -18.09 2.66 5.37
N TRP A 179 -17.06 1.90 5.79
CA TRP A 179 -16.80 0.56 5.27
C TRP A 179 -18.03 -0.34 5.39
N LYS A 180 -18.64 -0.40 6.57
CA LYS A 180 -19.80 -1.26 6.85
C LYS A 180 -21.06 -0.81 6.13
N SER A 181 -21.32 0.50 6.09
CA SER A 181 -22.59 1.04 5.58
C SER A 181 -22.65 1.03 4.04
N GLN A 182 -21.55 1.26 3.34
CA GLN A 182 -21.59 1.47 1.90
C GLN A 182 -20.36 0.97 1.14
N ILE A 183 -19.12 1.26 1.61
CA ILE A 183 -17.91 1.08 0.80
C ILE A 183 -17.68 -0.38 0.45
N LYS A 184 -17.84 -1.29 1.42
CA LYS A 184 -17.67 -2.74 1.19
C LYS A 184 -18.56 -3.23 0.06
N THR A 185 -19.84 -2.91 0.10
CA THR A 185 -20.81 -3.35 -0.91
C THR A 185 -20.51 -2.76 -2.28
N LEU A 186 -20.19 -1.45 -2.31
CA LEU A 186 -19.84 -0.77 -3.55
C LEU A 186 -18.61 -1.40 -4.21
N LEU A 187 -17.53 -1.58 -3.44
CA LEU A 187 -16.29 -2.17 -3.95
C LEU A 187 -16.49 -3.64 -4.34
N SER A 188 -17.20 -4.44 -3.55
CA SER A 188 -17.50 -5.84 -3.90
C SER A 188 -18.21 -5.94 -5.25
N LYS A 189 -19.20 -5.07 -5.50
CA LYS A 189 -19.92 -5.04 -6.77
C LYS A 189 -19.01 -4.69 -7.94
N GLN A 190 -18.17 -3.66 -7.80
CA GLN A 190 -17.19 -3.28 -8.82
C GLN A 190 -16.09 -4.32 -9.09
N LEU A 191 -15.88 -5.28 -8.19
CA LEU A 191 -14.88 -6.32 -8.32
C LEU A 191 -15.45 -7.64 -8.87
N SER A 192 -16.78 -7.75 -8.96
CA SER A 192 -17.48 -8.90 -9.52
C SER A 192 -17.72 -8.77 -11.03
N ASP A 193 -17.70 -7.53 -11.53
CA ASP A 193 -17.77 -7.19 -12.95
C ASP A 193 -16.38 -7.29 -13.61
#